data_1ac801723fdb5218e2f2646267ac05c3
#
_entry.id   1ac801723fdb5218e2f2646267ac05c3
#
_cell.length_a   1.000
_cell.length_b   1.000
_cell.length_c   1.000
_cell.angle_alpha   90.00
_cell.angle_beta   90.00
_cell.angle_gamma   90.00
#
_symmetry.space_group_name_H-M   'P 1'
#
loop_
_entity.id
_entity.type
_entity.pdbx_description
1 polymer ?
#
loop_
_entity_poly.entity_id
_entity_poly.type
_entity_poly.pdbx_seq_one_letter_code
_entity_poly.pdbx_strand_id
1 'polypeptide(L)'
;MNKFERQSGEPADHQLLSDELATELSHITTEVLDLSDAPPLAPRAPLTQGEVRAILMSLMLTMFLAALDQTIVATALPTIGRQFQDVSSLSWVITAYLLASTAVAPVFGTRSDIYGRRAMIIVAMSLFIAGSVLCGLAPNMPVLILARGLQGLGGGGIMPIVQTVISDIVTPRERGQYQAYFSGVWTAAGIGGPVLGGVFAEHLHWSMVFWINVPLGVVALATLLPKMRKIPVFHRKREVDWVGGILLMASAVVFMLVLTWGGNRFLWLSPTILAMLGSSVALAFGFVWHARNAREPFLPLPLLGGSVVPYAMAAGGCAMGAMIGLTVHLPLYYEVVYHLTASEAGLALIPLAAVSTCGAAIAGKTMAHAKHYKRVAIIGLTCAAAVGCVFTFATLTLWTLLGLLALFSLGLGTAFPISVVSLQNSVSRAQVGTVTGAMNFFRALAASFTVAAFSTILLMALGADISLGGEHRGPVNSISAPDMIAAFRYVFAAATVLLATGSLCMVLMEERPLAGPAKQPVAMTE
;
A
#
# COMPACT_ATOMS: atom_id res chain seq x y z
N MET A 1 -4.84 -35.84 83.25
CA MET A 1 -6.08 -35.02 83.18
C MET A 1 -6.04 -34.25 81.87
N ASN A 2 -7.06 -34.52 81.08
CA ASN A 2 -7.61 -33.88 79.89
C ASN A 2 -6.81 -33.85 78.56
N LYS A 3 -7.36 -34.72 77.79
CA LYS A 3 -7.57 -34.85 76.35
C LYS A 3 -7.91 -33.49 75.66
N PHE A 4 -7.28 -33.22 74.54
CA PHE A 4 -7.88 -32.51 73.41
C PHE A 4 -7.50 -33.28 72.12
N GLU A 5 -8.49 -34.02 71.60
CA GLU A 5 -8.50 -34.62 70.29
C GLU A 5 -8.47 -33.48 69.20
N ARG A 6 -7.54 -33.60 68.29
CA ARG A 6 -7.59 -32.84 66.99
C ARG A 6 -8.39 -33.70 66.01
N GLN A 7 -9.59 -33.27 65.70
CA GLN A 7 -10.28 -33.68 64.49
C GLN A 7 -9.53 -33.25 63.25
N SER A 8 -9.03 -34.21 62.53
CA SER A 8 -8.55 -34.04 61.14
C SER A 8 -9.78 -34.15 60.24
N GLY A 9 -10.30 -32.95 59.78
CA GLY A 9 -11.32 -32.87 58.71
C GLY A 9 -10.58 -32.77 57.36
N GLU A 10 -10.73 -33.69 56.64
CA GLU A 10 -10.98 -34.05 55.25
C GLU A 10 -10.22 -33.34 54.13
N PRO A 11 -9.40 -34.10 53.40
CA PRO A 11 -8.94 -33.72 52.04
C PRO A 11 -9.90 -34.18 50.90
N ALA A 12 -11.05 -34.75 51.20
CA ALA A 12 -11.95 -35.38 50.21
C ALA A 12 -12.75 -34.35 49.37
N ASP A 13 -13.15 -33.22 49.95
CA ASP A 13 -13.96 -32.22 49.25
C ASP A 13 -13.20 -31.43 48.16
N HIS A 14 -11.90 -31.21 48.33
CA HIS A 14 -11.09 -30.55 47.33
C HIS A 14 -10.79 -31.41 46.08
N GLN A 15 -10.74 -32.71 46.21
CA GLN A 15 -10.58 -33.63 45.08
C GLN A 15 -11.86 -33.80 44.29
N LEU A 16 -13.03 -33.87 44.94
CA LEU A 16 -14.33 -33.93 44.27
C LEU A 16 -14.62 -32.66 43.45
N LEU A 17 -14.31 -31.47 44.00
CA LEU A 17 -14.44 -30.18 43.28
C LEU A 17 -13.48 -30.06 42.11
N SER A 18 -12.26 -30.61 42.21
CA SER A 18 -11.30 -30.60 41.09
C SER A 18 -11.68 -31.56 39.99
N ASP A 19 -12.29 -32.69 40.31
CA ASP A 19 -12.74 -33.68 39.34
C ASP A 19 -14.05 -33.27 38.64
N GLU A 20 -14.98 -32.60 39.36
CA GLU A 20 -16.16 -31.99 38.74
C GLU A 20 -15.78 -30.85 37.79
N LEU A 21 -14.89 -29.94 38.20
CA LEU A 21 -14.37 -28.86 37.35
C LEU A 21 -13.59 -29.40 36.14
N ALA A 22 -12.82 -30.47 36.31
CA ALA A 22 -12.12 -31.13 35.21
C ALA A 22 -13.08 -31.80 34.23
N THR A 23 -14.18 -32.36 34.73
CA THR A 23 -15.22 -32.98 33.91
C THR A 23 -16.07 -31.94 33.19
N GLU A 24 -16.46 -30.84 33.83
CA GLU A 24 -17.12 -29.71 33.15
C GLU A 24 -16.23 -29.05 32.14
N LEU A 25 -14.95 -28.81 32.43
CA LEU A 25 -13.99 -28.30 31.47
C LEU A 25 -13.76 -29.25 30.29
N SER A 26 -13.78 -30.57 30.51
CA SER A 26 -13.71 -31.55 29.43
C SER A 26 -14.97 -31.57 28.56
N HIS A 27 -16.15 -31.40 29.15
CA HIS A 27 -17.42 -31.27 28.42
C HIS A 27 -17.47 -29.96 27.61
N ILE A 28 -17.08 -28.85 28.21
CA ILE A 28 -17.00 -27.55 27.51
C ILE A 28 -15.97 -27.63 26.39
N THR A 29 -14.83 -28.27 26.60
CA THR A 29 -13.79 -28.41 25.54
C THR A 29 -14.28 -29.37 24.44
N THR A 30 -15.06 -30.39 24.75
CA THR A 30 -15.62 -31.32 23.75
C THR A 30 -16.77 -30.66 22.97
N GLU A 31 -17.62 -29.86 23.63
CA GLU A 31 -18.72 -29.15 22.99
C GLU A 31 -18.23 -27.93 22.12
N VAL A 32 -17.13 -27.28 22.53
CA VAL A 32 -16.47 -26.21 21.74
C VAL A 32 -15.63 -26.80 20.60
N LEU A 33 -15.23 -28.08 20.69
CA LEU A 33 -14.43 -28.77 19.65
C LEU A 33 -15.25 -29.69 18.74
N ASP A 34 -16.57 -29.77 18.93
CA ASP A 34 -17.44 -30.51 18.01
C ASP A 34 -17.69 -29.71 16.71
N LEU A 35 -16.59 -29.37 16.04
CA LEU A 35 -16.52 -28.96 14.64
C LEU A 35 -16.62 -30.19 13.71
N SER A 36 -16.98 -31.35 14.22
CA SER A 36 -17.03 -32.61 13.46
C SER A 36 -18.24 -32.71 12.53
N ASP A 37 -19.26 -31.87 12.71
CA ASP A 37 -20.47 -31.87 11.87
C ASP A 37 -20.44 -30.88 10.70
N ALA A 38 -19.35 -30.13 10.53
CA ALA A 38 -19.14 -29.47 9.25
C ALA A 38 -18.68 -30.51 8.22
N PRO A 39 -19.45 -30.79 7.14
CA PRO A 39 -19.00 -31.75 6.14
C PRO A 39 -17.59 -31.38 5.70
N PRO A 40 -16.63 -32.30 5.71
CA PRO A 40 -15.29 -32.02 5.26
C PRO A 40 -15.40 -31.47 3.86
N LEU A 41 -15.03 -30.21 3.67
CA LEU A 41 -14.92 -29.61 2.33
C LEU A 41 -14.03 -30.55 1.54
N ALA A 42 -14.61 -31.25 0.57
CA ALA A 42 -13.91 -32.21 -0.26
C ALA A 42 -12.57 -31.58 -0.68
N PRO A 43 -11.42 -32.27 -0.48
CA PRO A 43 -10.13 -31.72 -0.84
C PRO A 43 -10.16 -31.38 -2.32
N ARG A 44 -10.26 -30.07 -2.63
CA ARG A 44 -10.17 -29.61 -4.00
C ARG A 44 -8.80 -29.99 -4.51
N ALA A 45 -8.75 -30.57 -5.69
CA ALA A 45 -7.50 -30.91 -6.35
C ALA A 45 -6.56 -29.68 -6.35
N PRO A 46 -5.27 -29.85 -6.02
CA PRO A 46 -4.31 -28.75 -6.04
C PRO A 46 -4.31 -28.11 -7.42
N LEU A 47 -4.24 -26.78 -7.45
CA LEU A 47 -4.19 -26.03 -8.71
C LEU A 47 -2.97 -26.47 -9.54
N THR A 48 -3.17 -26.75 -10.79
CA THR A 48 -2.07 -27.04 -11.71
C THR A 48 -1.22 -25.79 -11.94
N GLN A 49 0.06 -25.95 -12.28
CA GLN A 49 0.95 -24.81 -12.60
C GLN A 49 0.40 -23.91 -13.71
N GLY A 50 -0.31 -24.49 -14.68
CA GLY A 50 -0.99 -23.74 -15.74
C GLY A 50 -2.13 -22.87 -15.21
N GLU A 51 -2.94 -23.39 -14.29
CA GLU A 51 -4.02 -22.64 -13.64
C GLU A 51 -3.49 -21.50 -12.77
N VAL A 52 -2.43 -21.76 -11.99
CA VAL A 52 -1.77 -20.72 -11.18
C VAL A 52 -1.27 -19.59 -12.09
N ARG A 53 -0.56 -19.89 -13.18
CA ARG A 53 -0.09 -18.88 -14.14
C ARG A 53 -1.24 -18.11 -14.77
N ALA A 54 -2.32 -18.79 -15.14
CA ALA A 54 -3.48 -18.15 -15.75
C ALA A 54 -4.24 -17.21 -14.78
N ILE A 55 -4.32 -17.57 -13.48
CA ILE A 55 -4.86 -16.69 -12.43
C ILE A 55 -3.95 -15.47 -12.26
N LEU A 56 -2.64 -15.70 -12.15
CA LEU A 56 -1.65 -14.63 -11.97
C LEU A 56 -1.67 -13.62 -13.11
N MET A 57 -1.74 -14.06 -14.37
CA MET A 57 -1.83 -13.17 -15.53
C MET A 57 -3.10 -12.32 -15.50
N SER A 58 -4.23 -12.90 -15.10
CA SER A 58 -5.51 -12.15 -14.96
C SER A 58 -5.45 -11.15 -13.81
N LEU A 59 -4.80 -11.48 -12.68
CA LEU A 59 -4.56 -10.56 -11.56
C LEU A 59 -3.61 -9.42 -11.95
N MET A 60 -2.56 -9.72 -12.73
CA MET A 60 -1.64 -8.70 -13.25
C MET A 60 -2.35 -7.73 -14.20
N LEU A 61 -3.24 -8.24 -15.07
CA LEU A 61 -4.06 -7.37 -15.92
C LEU A 61 -4.98 -6.46 -15.09
N THR A 62 -5.61 -7.00 -14.05
CA THR A 62 -6.45 -6.22 -13.12
C THR A 62 -5.63 -5.12 -12.41
N MET A 63 -4.42 -5.46 -11.98
CA MET A 63 -3.53 -4.51 -11.33
C MET A 63 -2.98 -3.47 -12.31
N PHE A 64 -2.63 -3.88 -13.53
CA PHE A 64 -2.17 -2.99 -14.60
C PHE A 64 -3.23 -1.92 -14.91
N LEU A 65 -4.49 -2.31 -14.98
CA LEU A 65 -5.60 -1.41 -15.20
C LEU A 65 -5.66 -0.31 -14.11
N ALA A 66 -5.58 -0.68 -12.83
CA ALA A 66 -5.61 0.28 -11.73
C ALA A 66 -4.36 1.17 -11.70
N ALA A 67 -3.19 0.63 -12.04
CA ALA A 67 -1.94 1.39 -12.12
C ALA A 67 -1.91 2.34 -13.33
N LEU A 68 -2.41 1.88 -14.48
CA LEU A 68 -2.52 2.69 -15.71
C LEU A 68 -3.42 3.89 -15.49
N ASP A 69 -4.59 3.69 -14.86
CA ASP A 69 -5.53 4.78 -14.58
C ASP A 69 -4.91 5.90 -13.74
N GLN A 70 -4.06 5.57 -12.76
CA GLN A 70 -3.38 6.56 -11.93
C GLN A 70 -2.36 7.41 -12.71
N THR A 71 -1.76 6.87 -13.74
CA THR A 71 -0.69 7.53 -14.50
C THR A 71 -1.19 8.22 -15.76
N ILE A 72 -2.18 7.66 -16.45
CA ILE A 72 -2.72 8.17 -17.72
C ILE A 72 -3.47 9.51 -17.57
N VAL A 73 -4.16 9.70 -16.42
CA VAL A 73 -4.99 10.89 -16.18
C VAL A 73 -4.14 12.16 -16.03
N ALA A 74 -2.93 12.05 -15.48
CA ALA A 74 -2.07 13.19 -15.21
C ALA A 74 -1.74 14.00 -16.49
N THR A 75 -1.54 13.33 -17.62
CA THR A 75 -1.23 13.96 -18.91
C THR A 75 -2.45 14.58 -19.59
N ALA A 76 -3.65 14.14 -19.26
CA ALA A 76 -4.90 14.71 -19.79
C ALA A 76 -5.39 15.92 -19.00
N LEU A 77 -4.87 16.20 -17.79
CA LEU A 77 -5.33 17.30 -16.93
C LEU A 77 -5.35 18.67 -17.61
N PRO A 78 -4.32 19.11 -18.35
CA PRO A 78 -4.36 20.41 -19.01
C PRO A 78 -5.50 20.53 -20.02
N THR A 79 -5.81 19.46 -20.75
CA THR A 79 -6.91 19.42 -21.74
C THR A 79 -8.27 19.44 -21.04
N ILE A 80 -8.43 18.70 -19.93
CA ILE A 80 -9.62 18.71 -19.06
C ILE A 80 -9.88 20.12 -18.51
N GLY A 81 -8.81 20.80 -18.00
CA GLY A 81 -8.92 22.14 -17.44
C GLY A 81 -9.33 23.18 -18.47
N ARG A 82 -8.82 23.06 -19.69
CA ARG A 82 -9.22 23.95 -20.80
C ARG A 82 -10.68 23.72 -21.21
N GLN A 83 -11.13 22.49 -21.26
CA GLN A 83 -12.51 22.17 -21.66
C GLN A 83 -13.54 22.64 -20.62
N PHE A 84 -13.30 22.42 -19.34
CA PHE A 84 -14.22 22.83 -18.29
C PHE A 84 -13.98 24.26 -17.78
N GLN A 85 -12.94 24.95 -18.27
CA GLN A 85 -12.56 26.31 -17.86
C GLN A 85 -12.36 26.44 -16.34
N ASP A 86 -11.94 25.35 -15.68
CA ASP A 86 -11.71 25.27 -14.23
C ASP A 86 -10.34 24.66 -13.94
N VAL A 87 -9.33 25.53 -13.92
CA VAL A 87 -7.93 25.14 -13.60
C VAL A 87 -7.76 24.97 -12.09
N SER A 88 -8.54 25.70 -11.28
CA SER A 88 -8.42 25.68 -9.83
C SER A 88 -8.78 24.33 -9.21
N SER A 89 -9.67 23.58 -9.84
CA SER A 89 -10.16 22.28 -9.36
C SER A 89 -9.43 21.07 -9.97
N LEU A 90 -8.45 21.28 -10.87
CA LEU A 90 -7.74 20.18 -11.57
C LEU A 90 -7.07 19.18 -10.63
N SER A 91 -6.42 19.68 -9.57
CA SER A 91 -5.77 18.83 -8.58
C SER A 91 -6.75 17.86 -7.89
N TRP A 92 -8.04 18.25 -7.79
CA TRP A 92 -9.06 17.40 -7.20
C TRP A 92 -9.38 16.16 -8.02
N VAL A 93 -9.18 16.17 -9.33
CA VAL A 93 -9.37 15.00 -10.20
C VAL A 93 -8.44 13.85 -9.77
N ILE A 94 -7.21 14.17 -9.39
CA ILE A 94 -6.27 13.16 -8.83
C ILE A 94 -6.55 12.92 -7.35
N THR A 95 -6.71 13.99 -6.56
CA THR A 95 -6.84 13.91 -5.11
C THR A 95 -8.05 13.11 -4.67
N ALA A 96 -9.22 13.30 -5.31
CA ALA A 96 -10.44 12.55 -4.98
C ALA A 96 -10.26 11.04 -5.14
N TYR A 97 -9.61 10.61 -6.21
CA TYR A 97 -9.26 9.21 -6.43
C TYR A 97 -8.30 8.68 -5.34
N LEU A 98 -7.22 9.40 -5.05
CA LEU A 98 -6.22 8.98 -4.06
C LEU A 98 -6.80 8.93 -2.65
N LEU A 99 -7.61 9.91 -2.24
CA LEU A 99 -8.30 9.92 -0.95
C LEU A 99 -9.20 8.70 -0.80
N ALA A 100 -10.08 8.47 -1.80
CA ALA A 100 -11.03 7.38 -1.77
C ALA A 100 -10.31 6.01 -1.81
N SER A 101 -9.30 5.85 -2.65
CA SER A 101 -8.56 4.59 -2.80
C SER A 101 -7.74 4.26 -1.56
N THR A 102 -7.11 5.25 -0.94
CA THR A 102 -6.36 5.06 0.31
C THR A 102 -7.28 4.67 1.45
N ALA A 103 -8.36 5.44 1.66
CA ALA A 103 -9.28 5.22 2.77
C ALA A 103 -9.94 3.84 2.73
N VAL A 104 -10.28 3.34 1.52
CA VAL A 104 -11.03 2.09 1.37
C VAL A 104 -10.16 0.83 1.39
N ALA A 105 -8.86 0.93 1.18
CA ALA A 105 -7.95 -0.21 1.08
C ALA A 105 -8.05 -1.20 2.28
N PRO A 106 -8.07 -0.74 3.56
CA PRO A 106 -8.25 -1.65 4.68
C PRO A 106 -9.63 -2.30 4.71
N VAL A 107 -10.67 -1.59 4.22
CA VAL A 107 -12.05 -2.11 4.15
C VAL A 107 -12.11 -3.32 3.22
N PHE A 108 -11.57 -3.20 2.01
CA PHE A 108 -11.52 -4.32 1.08
C PHE A 108 -10.64 -5.46 1.60
N GLY A 109 -9.52 -5.15 2.27
CA GLY A 109 -8.68 -6.14 2.92
C GLY A 109 -9.47 -6.98 3.92
N THR A 110 -10.07 -6.34 4.93
CA THR A 110 -10.85 -7.01 5.98
C THR A 110 -12.07 -7.73 5.42
N ARG A 111 -12.83 -7.10 4.52
CA ARG A 111 -14.02 -7.72 3.92
C ARG A 111 -13.69 -8.88 3.00
N SER A 112 -12.52 -8.87 2.36
CA SER A 112 -12.10 -9.99 1.56
C SER A 112 -11.83 -11.24 2.42
N ASP A 113 -11.45 -11.07 3.69
CA ASP A 113 -11.30 -12.17 4.64
C ASP A 113 -12.66 -12.74 5.10
N ILE A 114 -13.73 -11.90 5.11
CA ILE A 114 -15.08 -12.27 5.57
C ILE A 114 -15.92 -12.83 4.42
N TYR A 115 -16.07 -12.07 3.34
CA TYR A 115 -16.97 -12.38 2.21
C TYR A 115 -16.29 -13.15 1.08
N GLY A 116 -14.98 -13.38 1.21
CA GLY A 116 -14.17 -14.07 0.21
C GLY A 116 -13.63 -13.15 -0.89
N ARG A 117 -12.48 -13.55 -1.44
CA ARG A 117 -11.71 -12.77 -2.43
C ARG A 117 -12.49 -12.50 -3.71
N ARG A 118 -13.27 -13.51 -4.15
CA ARG A 118 -14.04 -13.43 -5.40
C ARG A 118 -15.14 -12.37 -5.35
N ALA A 119 -15.93 -12.33 -4.27
CA ALA A 119 -16.99 -11.34 -4.13
C ALA A 119 -16.40 -9.92 -4.08
N MET A 120 -15.33 -9.74 -3.33
CA MET A 120 -14.71 -8.43 -3.15
C MET A 120 -14.01 -7.91 -4.40
N ILE A 121 -13.37 -8.78 -5.22
CA ILE A 121 -12.78 -8.32 -6.48
C ILE A 121 -13.86 -7.93 -7.50
N ILE A 122 -15.01 -8.62 -7.51
CA ILE A 122 -16.16 -8.23 -8.35
C ILE A 122 -16.64 -6.84 -7.96
N VAL A 123 -16.85 -6.60 -6.66
CA VAL A 123 -17.30 -5.29 -6.16
C VAL A 123 -16.29 -4.20 -6.52
N ALA A 124 -15.00 -4.43 -6.25
CA ALA A 124 -13.93 -3.47 -6.54
C ALA A 124 -13.87 -3.13 -8.04
N MET A 125 -13.85 -4.14 -8.91
CA MET A 125 -13.79 -3.95 -10.35
C MET A 125 -15.07 -3.31 -10.91
N SER A 126 -16.24 -3.68 -10.40
CA SER A 126 -17.52 -3.07 -10.82
C SER A 126 -17.58 -1.59 -10.45
N LEU A 127 -17.18 -1.23 -9.23
CA LEU A 127 -17.07 0.18 -8.80
C LEU A 127 -16.06 0.95 -9.66
N PHE A 128 -14.91 0.34 -9.96
CA PHE A 128 -13.88 0.95 -10.79
C PHE A 128 -14.36 1.20 -12.22
N ILE A 129 -15.01 0.22 -12.85
CA ILE A 129 -15.57 0.33 -14.22
C ILE A 129 -16.72 1.35 -14.24
N ALA A 130 -17.64 1.29 -13.28
CA ALA A 130 -18.75 2.25 -13.18
C ALA A 130 -18.24 3.68 -12.99
N GLY A 131 -17.24 3.87 -12.12
CA GLY A 131 -16.57 5.15 -11.95
C GLY A 131 -15.88 5.63 -13.23
N SER A 132 -15.24 4.74 -13.98
CA SER A 132 -14.63 5.07 -15.28
C SER A 132 -15.66 5.53 -16.32
N VAL A 133 -16.80 4.84 -16.40
CA VAL A 133 -17.91 5.26 -17.29
C VAL A 133 -18.42 6.64 -16.89
N LEU A 134 -18.64 6.89 -15.60
CA LEU A 134 -19.11 8.20 -15.11
C LEU A 134 -18.07 9.29 -15.34
N CYS A 135 -16.78 9.01 -15.20
CA CYS A 135 -15.71 9.95 -15.56
C CYS A 135 -15.73 10.28 -17.06
N GLY A 136 -15.89 9.27 -17.92
CA GLY A 136 -15.94 9.45 -19.37
C GLY A 136 -17.16 10.23 -19.86
N LEU A 137 -18.25 10.22 -19.09
CA LEU A 137 -19.52 10.92 -19.36
C LEU A 137 -19.65 12.24 -18.59
N ALA A 138 -18.67 12.65 -17.79
CA ALA A 138 -18.77 13.82 -16.91
C ALA A 138 -19.02 15.12 -17.71
N PRO A 139 -20.11 15.85 -17.43
CA PRO A 139 -20.43 17.09 -18.15
C PRO A 139 -19.70 18.33 -17.60
N ASN A 140 -19.14 18.24 -16.39
CA ASN A 140 -18.45 19.34 -15.71
C ASN A 140 -17.44 18.81 -14.70
N MET A 141 -16.60 19.70 -14.18
CA MET A 141 -15.53 19.37 -13.22
C MET A 141 -16.03 18.75 -11.90
N PRO A 142 -17.07 19.26 -11.22
CA PRO A 142 -17.57 18.64 -9.99
C PRO A 142 -18.04 17.18 -10.18
N VAL A 143 -18.75 16.89 -11.27
CA VAL A 143 -19.19 15.53 -11.58
C VAL A 143 -17.98 14.62 -11.86
N LEU A 144 -16.97 15.12 -12.58
CA LEU A 144 -15.72 14.38 -12.82
C LEU A 144 -15.01 14.04 -11.49
N ILE A 145 -14.91 14.99 -10.58
CA ILE A 145 -14.28 14.81 -9.26
C ILE A 145 -15.05 13.75 -8.44
N LEU A 146 -16.38 13.82 -8.40
CA LEU A 146 -17.20 12.82 -7.71
C LEU A 146 -17.07 11.43 -8.33
N ALA A 147 -17.07 11.36 -9.66
CA ALA A 147 -16.87 10.10 -10.39
C ALA A 147 -15.47 9.52 -10.12
N ARG A 148 -14.44 10.36 -10.02
CA ARG A 148 -13.08 9.95 -9.61
C ARG A 148 -13.06 9.40 -8.18
N GLY A 149 -13.80 10.00 -7.25
CA GLY A 149 -13.98 9.45 -5.92
C GLY A 149 -14.58 8.04 -5.95
N LEU A 150 -15.65 7.82 -6.71
CA LEU A 150 -16.28 6.51 -6.89
C LEU A 150 -15.31 5.50 -7.52
N GLN A 151 -14.59 5.91 -8.57
CA GLN A 151 -13.58 5.08 -9.23
C GLN A 151 -12.44 4.72 -8.26
N GLY A 152 -12.01 5.66 -7.40
CA GLY A 152 -11.03 5.45 -6.35
C GLY A 152 -11.49 4.42 -5.31
N LEU A 153 -12.78 4.39 -4.94
CA LEU A 153 -13.31 3.33 -4.07
C LEU A 153 -13.11 1.93 -4.70
N GLY A 154 -13.29 1.79 -6.01
CA GLY A 154 -12.99 0.53 -6.70
C GLY A 154 -11.49 0.24 -6.76
N GLY A 155 -10.70 1.20 -7.23
CA GLY A 155 -9.24 1.07 -7.41
C GLY A 155 -8.49 0.73 -6.13
N GLY A 156 -8.89 1.32 -4.98
CA GLY A 156 -8.29 1.04 -3.68
C GLY A 156 -8.49 -0.38 -3.17
N GLY A 157 -9.54 -1.07 -3.64
CA GLY A 157 -9.78 -2.48 -3.32
C GLY A 157 -8.95 -3.45 -4.14
N ILE A 158 -8.56 -3.09 -5.36
CA ILE A 158 -7.89 -4.00 -6.31
C ILE A 158 -6.55 -4.49 -5.75
N MET A 159 -5.68 -3.59 -5.30
CA MET A 159 -4.33 -3.94 -4.84
C MET A 159 -4.30 -4.90 -3.65
N PRO A 160 -4.99 -4.63 -2.52
CA PRO A 160 -5.00 -5.54 -1.39
C PRO A 160 -5.56 -6.92 -1.75
N ILE A 161 -6.63 -6.97 -2.56
CA ILE A 161 -7.26 -8.23 -2.95
C ILE A 161 -6.32 -9.04 -3.85
N VAL A 162 -5.70 -8.42 -4.86
CA VAL A 162 -4.74 -9.09 -5.76
C VAL A 162 -3.59 -9.68 -4.95
N GLN A 163 -2.97 -8.92 -4.06
CA GLN A 163 -1.88 -9.39 -3.20
C GLN A 163 -2.33 -10.53 -2.27
N THR A 164 -3.55 -10.47 -1.76
CA THR A 164 -4.10 -11.51 -0.89
C THR A 164 -4.42 -12.78 -1.67
N VAL A 165 -5.03 -12.68 -2.85
CA VAL A 165 -5.29 -13.85 -3.72
C VAL A 165 -3.99 -14.59 -4.04
N ILE A 166 -2.91 -13.87 -4.35
CA ILE A 166 -1.62 -14.50 -4.58
C ILE A 166 -1.12 -15.23 -3.35
N SER A 167 -1.34 -14.64 -2.16
CA SER A 167 -0.95 -15.33 -0.93
C SER A 167 -1.76 -16.60 -0.65
N ASP A 168 -2.95 -16.71 -1.21
CA ASP A 168 -3.79 -17.90 -1.07
C ASP A 168 -3.40 -19.03 -2.03
N ILE A 169 -2.77 -18.72 -3.18
CA ILE A 169 -2.47 -19.68 -4.26
C ILE A 169 -1.01 -20.10 -4.38
N VAL A 170 -0.07 -19.33 -3.80
CA VAL A 170 1.35 -19.64 -3.86
C VAL A 170 2.00 -19.67 -2.48
N THR A 171 3.08 -20.45 -2.34
CA THR A 171 3.80 -20.54 -1.07
C THR A 171 4.52 -19.25 -0.73
N PRO A 172 4.81 -18.95 0.56
CA PRO A 172 5.52 -17.74 0.97
C PRO A 172 6.86 -17.53 0.25
N ARG A 173 7.59 -18.60 -0.08
CA ARG A 173 8.84 -18.51 -0.85
C ARG A 173 8.63 -18.07 -2.29
N GLU A 174 7.58 -18.56 -2.93
CA GLU A 174 7.25 -18.21 -4.32
C GLU A 174 6.67 -16.79 -4.42
N ARG A 175 5.94 -16.31 -3.41
CA ARG A 175 5.34 -14.96 -3.40
C ARG A 175 6.34 -13.85 -3.70
N GLY A 176 7.58 -13.98 -3.21
CA GLY A 176 8.65 -13.02 -3.47
C GLY A 176 8.90 -12.79 -4.96
N GLN A 177 8.89 -13.85 -5.77
CA GLN A 177 9.08 -13.75 -7.22
C GLN A 177 7.91 -13.02 -7.89
N TYR A 178 6.66 -13.28 -7.44
CA TYR A 178 5.48 -12.62 -8.01
C TYR A 178 5.39 -11.14 -7.63
N GLN A 179 5.96 -10.72 -6.51
CA GLN A 179 6.07 -9.30 -6.17
C GLN A 179 6.96 -8.52 -7.15
N ALA A 180 7.96 -9.17 -7.75
CA ALA A 180 8.75 -8.55 -8.81
C ALA A 180 7.92 -8.24 -10.07
N TYR A 181 7.00 -9.15 -10.43
CA TYR A 181 6.08 -8.88 -11.54
C TYR A 181 5.14 -7.69 -11.23
N PHE A 182 4.74 -7.50 -9.97
CA PHE A 182 3.97 -6.30 -9.58
C PHE A 182 4.73 -5.01 -9.83
N SER A 183 6.00 -4.97 -9.42
CA SER A 183 6.84 -3.81 -9.71
C SER A 183 6.96 -3.58 -11.22
N GLY A 184 7.09 -4.65 -12.02
CA GLY A 184 7.10 -4.56 -13.48
C GLY A 184 5.81 -4.00 -14.08
N VAL A 185 4.65 -4.39 -13.54
CA VAL A 185 3.34 -3.85 -13.93
C VAL A 185 3.25 -2.36 -13.64
N TRP A 186 3.70 -1.92 -12.46
CA TRP A 186 3.76 -0.51 -12.11
C TRP A 186 4.69 0.30 -13.01
N THR A 187 5.86 -0.26 -13.34
CA THR A 187 6.80 0.37 -14.28
C THR A 187 6.19 0.49 -15.68
N ALA A 188 5.56 -0.58 -16.17
CA ALA A 188 4.90 -0.56 -17.48
C ALA A 188 3.74 0.47 -17.52
N ALA A 189 2.94 0.58 -16.46
CA ALA A 189 1.89 1.56 -16.34
C ALA A 189 2.45 2.99 -16.22
N GLY A 190 3.55 3.17 -15.47
CA GLY A 190 4.21 4.46 -15.30
C GLY A 190 4.81 5.03 -16.59
N ILE A 191 5.26 4.16 -17.50
CA ILE A 191 5.76 4.56 -18.83
C ILE A 191 4.61 4.65 -19.83
N GLY A 192 3.75 3.62 -19.88
CA GLY A 192 2.66 3.54 -20.85
C GLY A 192 1.55 4.57 -20.62
N GLY A 193 1.28 4.91 -19.34
CA GLY A 193 0.23 5.86 -18.99
C GLY A 193 0.43 7.25 -19.63
N PRO A 194 1.56 7.93 -19.39
CA PRO A 194 1.83 9.22 -20.01
C PRO A 194 1.81 9.18 -21.54
N VAL A 195 2.35 8.12 -22.15
CA VAL A 195 2.36 7.97 -23.62
C VAL A 195 0.93 7.84 -24.16
N LEU A 196 0.12 6.94 -23.61
CA LEU A 196 -1.26 6.76 -24.05
C LEU A 196 -2.12 7.99 -23.73
N GLY A 197 -1.93 8.59 -22.54
CA GLY A 197 -2.69 9.76 -22.13
C GLY A 197 -2.38 10.98 -23.00
N GLY A 198 -1.12 11.19 -23.39
CA GLY A 198 -0.72 12.22 -24.34
C GLY A 198 -1.38 12.01 -25.71
N VAL A 199 -1.27 10.80 -26.28
CA VAL A 199 -1.91 10.44 -27.56
C VAL A 199 -3.42 10.68 -27.52
N PHE A 200 -4.10 10.29 -26.44
CA PHE A 200 -5.54 10.49 -26.30
C PHE A 200 -5.91 11.97 -26.14
N ALA A 201 -5.11 12.72 -25.39
CA ALA A 201 -5.36 14.15 -25.18
C ALA A 201 -5.11 15.00 -26.43
N GLU A 202 -4.16 14.61 -27.30
CA GLU A 202 -3.76 15.34 -28.49
C GLU A 202 -4.57 14.95 -29.74
N HIS A 203 -4.82 13.66 -29.94
CA HIS A 203 -5.38 13.13 -31.20
C HIS A 203 -6.83 12.64 -31.08
N LEU A 204 -7.33 12.41 -29.86
CA LEU A 204 -8.68 11.96 -29.59
C LEU A 204 -9.36 12.93 -28.59
N HIS A 205 -10.31 12.43 -27.84
CA HIS A 205 -10.96 13.18 -26.77
C HIS A 205 -10.36 12.76 -25.41
N TRP A 206 -10.15 13.71 -24.48
CA TRP A 206 -9.58 13.42 -23.17
C TRP A 206 -10.30 12.30 -22.41
N SER A 207 -11.63 12.15 -22.62
CA SER A 207 -12.40 11.10 -21.94
C SER A 207 -11.94 9.69 -22.30
N MET A 208 -11.18 9.51 -23.39
CA MET A 208 -10.64 8.19 -23.78
C MET A 208 -9.69 7.63 -22.71
N VAL A 209 -9.06 8.48 -21.87
CA VAL A 209 -8.26 8.01 -20.72
C VAL A 209 -9.10 7.23 -19.71
N PHE A 210 -10.40 7.46 -19.65
CA PHE A 210 -11.33 6.72 -18.81
C PHE A 210 -12.02 5.57 -19.56
N TRP A 211 -12.39 5.79 -20.82
CA TRP A 211 -13.04 4.76 -21.64
C TRP A 211 -12.16 3.54 -21.87
N ILE A 212 -10.84 3.66 -21.94
CA ILE A 212 -9.90 2.53 -22.07
C ILE A 212 -10.03 1.54 -20.91
N ASN A 213 -10.41 2.01 -19.72
CA ASN A 213 -10.56 1.18 -18.53
C ASN A 213 -11.75 0.22 -18.65
N VAL A 214 -12.78 0.58 -19.44
CA VAL A 214 -14.02 -0.22 -19.56
C VAL A 214 -13.73 -1.54 -20.27
N PRO A 215 -13.25 -1.58 -21.53
CA PRO A 215 -12.97 -2.84 -22.20
C PRO A 215 -11.88 -3.65 -21.48
N LEU A 216 -10.81 -3.02 -20.99
CA LEU A 216 -9.76 -3.71 -20.24
C LEU A 216 -10.29 -4.30 -18.93
N GLY A 217 -11.14 -3.58 -18.21
CA GLY A 217 -11.76 -4.04 -16.97
C GLY A 217 -12.73 -5.20 -17.18
N VAL A 218 -13.54 -5.15 -18.25
CA VAL A 218 -14.44 -6.26 -18.64
C VAL A 218 -13.61 -7.51 -18.99
N VAL A 219 -12.56 -7.36 -19.79
CA VAL A 219 -11.65 -8.48 -20.15
C VAL A 219 -10.97 -9.05 -18.91
N ALA A 220 -10.45 -8.18 -18.02
CA ALA A 220 -9.83 -8.61 -16.77
C ALA A 220 -10.81 -9.40 -15.90
N LEU A 221 -12.04 -8.91 -15.74
CA LEU A 221 -13.07 -9.56 -14.96
C LEU A 221 -13.51 -10.88 -15.60
N ALA A 222 -13.77 -10.89 -16.90
CA ALA A 222 -14.19 -12.09 -17.65
C ALA A 222 -13.14 -13.20 -17.60
N THR A 223 -11.86 -12.85 -17.65
CA THR A 223 -10.76 -13.83 -17.58
C THR A 223 -10.47 -14.30 -16.15
N LEU A 224 -10.72 -13.46 -15.14
CA LEU A 224 -10.44 -13.75 -13.73
C LEU A 224 -11.54 -14.58 -13.07
N LEU A 225 -12.84 -14.22 -13.28
CA LEU A 225 -13.96 -14.80 -12.54
C LEU A 225 -14.10 -16.32 -12.64
N PRO A 226 -13.95 -16.96 -13.82
CA PRO A 226 -14.03 -18.41 -13.93
C PRO A 226 -12.94 -19.12 -13.12
N LYS A 227 -11.74 -18.53 -13.11
CA LYS A 227 -10.56 -19.08 -12.41
C LYS A 227 -10.67 -18.96 -10.91
N MET A 228 -11.26 -17.87 -10.41
CA MET A 228 -11.46 -17.65 -8.98
C MET A 228 -12.46 -18.62 -8.33
N ARG A 229 -13.28 -19.33 -9.12
CA ARG A 229 -14.14 -20.41 -8.59
C ARG A 229 -13.33 -21.57 -8.01
N LYS A 230 -12.08 -21.73 -8.42
CA LYS A 230 -11.18 -22.81 -7.99
C LYS A 230 -10.40 -22.46 -6.73
N ILE A 231 -10.37 -21.18 -6.32
CA ILE A 231 -9.65 -20.73 -5.13
C ILE A 231 -10.45 -21.13 -3.88
N PRO A 232 -9.81 -21.68 -2.84
CA PRO A 232 -10.47 -21.99 -1.57
C PRO A 232 -11.10 -20.74 -0.97
N VAL A 233 -12.35 -20.85 -0.55
CA VAL A 233 -13.05 -19.75 0.14
C VAL A 233 -13.02 -20.07 1.63
N PHE A 234 -12.34 -19.26 2.39
CA PHE A 234 -12.36 -19.33 3.85
C PHE A 234 -13.49 -18.42 4.34
N HIS A 235 -14.64 -19.01 4.63
CA HIS A 235 -15.74 -18.26 5.24
C HIS A 235 -15.48 -18.19 6.75
N ARG A 236 -15.31 -17.00 7.26
CA ARG A 236 -15.35 -16.73 8.69
C ARG A 236 -16.62 -15.96 8.99
N LYS A 237 -17.50 -16.49 9.84
CA LYS A 237 -18.60 -15.71 10.44
C LYS A 237 -17.97 -14.69 11.38
N ARG A 238 -17.80 -13.46 10.90
CA ARG A 238 -17.27 -12.35 11.67
C ARG A 238 -18.20 -11.16 11.48
N GLU A 239 -18.52 -10.49 12.58
CA GLU A 239 -19.29 -9.24 12.52
C GLU A 239 -18.43 -8.14 11.91
N VAL A 240 -19.06 -7.27 11.13
CA VAL A 240 -18.37 -6.16 10.48
C VAL A 240 -18.40 -4.96 11.40
N ASP A 241 -17.23 -4.56 11.88
CA ASP A 241 -17.06 -3.32 12.63
C ASP A 241 -17.10 -2.10 11.68
N TRP A 242 -18.32 -1.58 11.47
CA TRP A 242 -18.54 -0.41 10.65
C TRP A 242 -18.03 0.87 11.31
N VAL A 243 -18.17 0.98 12.64
CA VAL A 243 -17.79 2.16 13.39
C VAL A 243 -16.27 2.34 13.34
N GLY A 244 -15.51 1.30 13.63
CA GLY A 244 -14.05 1.33 13.52
C GLY A 244 -13.59 1.64 12.09
N GLY A 245 -14.22 1.03 11.08
CA GLY A 245 -13.92 1.31 9.68
C GLY A 245 -14.15 2.78 9.29
N ILE A 246 -15.29 3.36 9.67
CA ILE A 246 -15.63 4.77 9.38
C ILE A 246 -14.67 5.72 10.11
N LEU A 247 -14.38 5.48 11.39
CA LEU A 247 -13.47 6.31 12.17
C LEU A 247 -12.06 6.34 11.56
N LEU A 248 -11.54 5.18 11.17
CA LEU A 248 -10.23 5.07 10.54
C LEU A 248 -10.20 5.78 9.17
N MET A 249 -11.21 5.55 8.33
CA MET A 249 -11.31 6.20 7.01
C MET A 249 -11.46 7.72 7.14
N ALA A 250 -12.33 8.20 8.02
CA ALA A 250 -12.54 9.63 8.22
C ALA A 250 -11.26 10.32 8.74
N SER A 251 -10.58 9.71 9.72
CA SER A 251 -9.28 10.20 10.21
C SER A 251 -8.27 10.31 9.08
N ALA A 252 -8.13 9.27 8.26
CA ALA A 252 -7.19 9.26 7.16
C ALA A 252 -7.50 10.30 6.08
N VAL A 253 -8.77 10.42 5.69
CA VAL A 253 -9.21 11.41 4.69
C VAL A 253 -8.91 12.83 5.18
N VAL A 254 -9.27 13.15 6.44
CA VAL A 254 -8.98 14.48 7.00
C VAL A 254 -7.46 14.71 7.09
N PHE A 255 -6.68 13.71 7.50
CA PHE A 255 -5.23 13.81 7.54
C PHE A 255 -4.62 14.05 6.14
N MET A 256 -5.06 13.31 5.13
CA MET A 256 -4.60 13.51 3.75
C MET A 256 -4.99 14.89 3.22
N LEU A 257 -6.16 15.43 3.58
CA LEU A 257 -6.56 16.79 3.25
C LEU A 257 -5.65 17.83 3.92
N VAL A 258 -5.28 17.62 5.20
CA VAL A 258 -4.28 18.46 5.89
C VAL A 258 -2.97 18.48 5.11
N LEU A 259 -2.47 17.32 4.67
CA LEU A 259 -1.23 17.21 3.89
C LEU A 259 -1.33 17.87 2.51
N THR A 260 -2.50 17.80 1.87
CA THR A 260 -2.72 18.37 0.53
C THR A 260 -2.91 19.88 0.56
N TRP A 261 -3.59 20.42 1.60
CA TRP A 261 -3.90 21.85 1.70
C TRP A 261 -2.87 22.64 2.51
N GLY A 262 -2.17 21.97 3.44
CA GLY A 262 -1.13 22.59 4.26
C GLY A 262 0.04 23.07 3.39
N GLY A 263 0.44 24.31 3.55
CA GLY A 263 1.49 24.93 2.77
C GLY A 263 1.10 25.34 1.34
N ASN A 264 -0.04 24.82 0.82
CA ASN A 264 -0.53 25.15 -0.53
C ASN A 264 -1.70 26.14 -0.51
N ARG A 265 -2.81 25.75 0.16
CA ARG A 265 -4.04 26.52 0.21
C ARG A 265 -4.16 27.31 1.52
N PHE A 266 -3.65 26.75 2.59
CA PHE A 266 -3.64 27.32 3.93
C PHE A 266 -2.25 27.19 4.53
N LEU A 267 -1.87 28.13 5.36
CA LEU A 267 -0.65 28.06 6.16
C LEU A 267 -0.70 26.84 7.10
N TRP A 268 0.44 26.21 7.33
CA TRP A 268 0.55 25.08 8.27
C TRP A 268 0.04 25.39 9.67
N LEU A 269 0.26 26.63 10.17
CA LEU A 269 -0.19 27.10 11.48
C LEU A 269 -1.54 27.83 11.44
N SER A 270 -2.28 27.79 10.31
CA SER A 270 -3.60 28.40 10.24
C SER A 270 -4.60 27.67 11.15
N PRO A 271 -5.59 28.40 11.71
CA PRO A 271 -6.63 27.78 12.52
C PRO A 271 -7.36 26.65 11.81
N THR A 272 -7.54 26.77 10.49
CA THR A 272 -8.18 25.74 9.65
C THR A 272 -7.36 24.44 9.65
N ILE A 273 -6.06 24.51 9.36
CA ILE A 273 -5.18 23.31 9.32
C ILE A 273 -5.06 22.71 10.73
N LEU A 274 -4.90 23.54 11.76
CA LEU A 274 -4.84 23.06 13.15
C LEU A 274 -6.14 22.38 13.59
N ALA A 275 -7.30 22.94 13.23
CA ALA A 275 -8.59 22.34 13.51
C ALA A 275 -8.78 21.00 12.76
N MET A 276 -8.39 20.94 11.50
CA MET A 276 -8.43 19.69 10.72
C MET A 276 -7.46 18.65 11.29
N LEU A 277 -6.25 19.04 11.67
CA LEU A 277 -5.29 18.12 12.29
C LEU A 277 -5.83 17.62 13.64
N GLY A 278 -6.36 18.52 14.47
CA GLY A 278 -7.00 18.17 15.75
C GLY A 278 -8.17 17.20 15.55
N SER A 279 -9.03 17.43 14.55
CA SER A 279 -10.15 16.52 14.23
C SER A 279 -9.66 15.15 13.71
N SER A 280 -8.62 15.11 12.88
CA SER A 280 -8.02 13.85 12.43
C SER A 280 -7.45 13.05 13.61
N VAL A 281 -6.72 13.71 14.53
CA VAL A 281 -6.17 13.07 15.73
C VAL A 281 -7.30 12.58 16.65
N ALA A 282 -8.36 13.37 16.84
CA ALA A 282 -9.52 12.97 17.63
C ALA A 282 -10.23 11.74 17.04
N LEU A 283 -10.40 11.69 15.73
CA LEU A 283 -10.96 10.52 15.03
C LEU A 283 -10.05 9.29 15.14
N ALA A 284 -8.73 9.47 15.02
CA ALA A 284 -7.76 8.39 15.22
C ALA A 284 -7.79 7.85 16.65
N PHE A 285 -7.88 8.75 17.64
CA PHE A 285 -8.03 8.36 19.04
C PHE A 285 -9.36 7.63 19.29
N GLY A 286 -10.46 8.14 18.72
CA GLY A 286 -11.77 7.48 18.74
C GLY A 286 -11.71 6.08 18.14
N PHE A 287 -11.00 5.89 17.01
CA PHE A 287 -10.76 4.58 16.42
C PHE A 287 -10.00 3.65 17.38
N VAL A 288 -8.88 4.12 17.96
CA VAL A 288 -8.07 3.30 18.88
C VAL A 288 -8.88 2.91 20.13
N TRP A 289 -9.64 3.86 20.68
CA TRP A 289 -10.51 3.61 21.83
C TRP A 289 -11.60 2.59 21.49
N HIS A 290 -12.28 2.76 20.35
CA HIS A 290 -13.29 1.82 19.86
C HIS A 290 -12.68 0.42 19.63
N ALA A 291 -11.55 0.34 18.93
CA ALA A 291 -10.88 -0.92 18.59
C ALA A 291 -10.39 -1.71 19.83
N ARG A 292 -10.15 -1.03 20.96
CA ARG A 292 -9.81 -1.69 22.25
C ARG A 292 -11.01 -2.33 22.92
N ASN A 293 -12.21 -1.82 22.67
CA ASN A 293 -13.44 -2.24 23.32
C ASN A 293 -14.34 -3.12 22.43
N ALA A 294 -14.12 -3.10 21.12
CA ALA A 294 -14.90 -3.88 20.16
C ALA A 294 -14.57 -5.38 20.27
N ARG A 295 -15.60 -6.25 20.26
CA ARG A 295 -15.42 -7.71 20.25
C ARG A 295 -14.62 -8.19 19.05
N GLU A 296 -14.90 -7.64 17.88
CA GLU A 296 -14.21 -7.94 16.61
C GLU A 296 -13.79 -6.66 15.91
N PRO A 297 -12.68 -6.02 16.36
CA PRO A 297 -12.28 -4.72 15.85
C PRO A 297 -11.92 -4.78 14.36
N PHE A 298 -12.24 -3.72 13.61
CA PHE A 298 -11.95 -3.58 12.18
C PHE A 298 -10.47 -3.89 11.85
N LEU A 299 -9.56 -3.32 12.61
CA LEU A 299 -8.14 -3.63 12.57
C LEU A 299 -7.71 -4.02 14.00
N PRO A 300 -7.41 -5.30 14.26
CA PRO A 300 -6.98 -5.73 15.58
C PRO A 300 -5.65 -5.10 15.97
N LEU A 301 -5.65 -4.23 16.98
CA LEU A 301 -4.45 -3.51 17.45
C LEU A 301 -3.28 -4.44 17.85
N PRO A 302 -3.52 -5.64 18.45
CA PRO A 302 -2.44 -6.57 18.75
C PRO A 302 -1.63 -7.00 17.52
N LEU A 303 -2.21 -6.98 16.31
CA LEU A 303 -1.48 -7.25 15.07
C LEU A 303 -0.42 -6.18 14.79
N LEU A 304 -0.71 -4.93 15.15
CA LEU A 304 0.21 -3.81 14.98
C LEU A 304 1.32 -3.77 16.04
N GLY A 305 1.14 -4.49 17.17
CA GLY A 305 2.10 -4.56 18.27
C GLY A 305 3.13 -5.69 18.17
N GLY A 306 3.09 -6.51 17.12
CA GLY A 306 3.98 -7.66 16.95
C GLY A 306 5.40 -7.29 16.50
N SER A 307 6.31 -8.27 16.51
CA SER A 307 7.71 -8.11 16.13
C SER A 307 7.96 -8.04 14.60
N VAL A 308 6.96 -8.29 13.76
CA VAL A 308 7.09 -8.29 12.29
C VAL A 308 6.24 -7.21 11.63
N VAL A 309 4.94 -7.17 11.95
CA VAL A 309 3.96 -6.33 11.24
C VAL A 309 4.31 -4.85 11.26
N PRO A 310 4.56 -4.19 12.43
CA PRO A 310 4.84 -2.75 12.46
C PRO A 310 6.13 -2.40 11.73
N TYR A 311 7.17 -3.21 11.87
CA TYR A 311 8.45 -2.98 11.21
C TYR A 311 8.38 -3.17 9.70
N ALA A 312 7.65 -4.20 9.23
CA ALA A 312 7.42 -4.42 7.80
C ALA A 312 6.60 -3.27 7.17
N MET A 313 5.56 -2.79 7.88
CA MET A 313 4.76 -1.64 7.45
C MET A 313 5.59 -0.36 7.40
N ALA A 314 6.38 -0.08 8.43
CA ALA A 314 7.23 1.10 8.50
C ALA A 314 8.30 1.08 7.41
N ALA A 315 9.03 -0.02 7.24
CA ALA A 315 10.05 -0.13 6.20
C ALA A 315 9.46 0.00 4.78
N GLY A 316 8.32 -0.66 4.52
CA GLY A 316 7.60 -0.53 3.25
C GLY A 316 7.03 0.87 3.03
N GLY A 317 6.60 1.56 4.09
CA GLY A 317 6.15 2.94 4.07
C GLY A 317 7.28 3.91 3.76
N CYS A 318 8.43 3.76 4.43
CA CYS A 318 9.63 4.57 4.17
C CYS A 318 10.12 4.43 2.72
N ALA A 319 10.18 3.19 2.21
CA ALA A 319 10.57 2.94 0.83
C ALA A 319 9.59 3.57 -0.18
N MET A 320 8.27 3.41 0.06
CA MET A 320 7.23 4.00 -0.80
C MET A 320 7.24 5.53 -0.74
N GLY A 321 7.39 6.08 0.47
CA GLY A 321 7.50 7.53 0.67
C GLY A 321 8.69 8.13 -0.07
N ALA A 322 9.88 7.54 0.06
CA ALA A 322 11.08 8.00 -0.65
C ALA A 322 10.90 7.91 -2.18
N MET A 323 10.34 6.80 -2.67
CA MET A 323 10.09 6.60 -4.10
C MET A 323 9.14 7.66 -4.66
N ILE A 324 7.96 7.82 -4.06
CA ILE A 324 6.93 8.76 -4.55
C ILE A 324 7.38 10.20 -4.31
N GLY A 325 7.98 10.49 -3.13
CA GLY A 325 8.50 11.82 -2.84
C GLY A 325 9.52 12.31 -3.88
N LEU A 326 10.49 11.46 -4.25
CA LEU A 326 11.45 11.80 -5.29
C LEU A 326 10.83 11.85 -6.69
N THR A 327 9.90 10.94 -7.01
CA THR A 327 9.20 10.95 -8.30
C THR A 327 8.47 12.27 -8.55
N VAL A 328 7.88 12.87 -7.51
CA VAL A 328 7.14 14.14 -7.60
C VAL A 328 8.08 15.35 -7.71
N HIS A 329 9.21 15.34 -7.00
CA HIS A 329 10.06 16.54 -6.88
C HIS A 329 11.23 16.57 -7.88
N LEU A 330 11.78 15.42 -8.31
CA LEU A 330 12.94 15.38 -9.22
C LEU A 330 12.71 16.06 -10.57
N PRO A 331 11.53 16.04 -11.21
CA PRO A 331 11.33 16.77 -12.46
C PRO A 331 11.66 18.24 -12.33
N LEU A 332 11.22 18.91 -11.27
CA LEU A 332 11.55 20.32 -11.02
C LEU A 332 13.07 20.53 -10.89
N TYR A 333 13.76 19.62 -10.21
CA TYR A 333 15.23 19.67 -10.11
C TYR A 333 15.89 19.55 -11.50
N TYR A 334 15.42 18.63 -12.32
CA TYR A 334 15.94 18.41 -13.67
C TYR A 334 15.72 19.61 -14.59
N GLU A 335 14.53 20.22 -14.54
CA GLU A 335 14.20 21.40 -15.34
C GLU A 335 15.05 22.61 -14.94
N VAL A 336 15.22 22.89 -13.65
CA VAL A 336 15.94 24.09 -13.18
C VAL A 336 17.46 23.92 -13.22
N VAL A 337 17.97 22.74 -12.82
CA VAL A 337 19.44 22.55 -12.67
C VAL A 337 20.09 22.10 -13.97
N TYR A 338 19.43 21.22 -14.73
CA TYR A 338 19.98 20.68 -15.97
C TYR A 338 19.32 21.22 -17.24
N HIS A 339 18.35 22.13 -17.08
CA HIS A 339 17.62 22.78 -18.19
C HIS A 339 16.93 21.77 -19.14
N LEU A 340 16.46 20.65 -18.58
CA LEU A 340 15.72 19.65 -19.34
C LEU A 340 14.30 20.15 -19.62
N THR A 341 13.76 19.74 -20.75
CA THR A 341 12.33 19.91 -21.03
C THR A 341 11.49 19.01 -20.12
N ALA A 342 10.21 19.32 -19.92
CA ALA A 342 9.32 18.49 -19.11
C ALA A 342 9.27 17.02 -19.59
N SER A 343 9.36 16.78 -20.90
CA SER A 343 9.42 15.42 -21.47
C SER A 343 10.72 14.71 -21.11
N GLU A 344 11.86 15.39 -21.22
CA GLU A 344 13.18 14.84 -20.86
C GLU A 344 13.28 14.59 -19.35
N ALA A 345 12.75 15.49 -18.51
CA ALA A 345 12.67 15.33 -17.06
C ALA A 345 11.82 14.11 -16.68
N GLY A 346 10.72 13.88 -17.39
CA GLY A 346 9.91 12.66 -17.24
C GLY A 346 10.68 11.39 -17.62
N LEU A 347 11.42 11.39 -18.73
CA LEU A 347 12.27 10.27 -19.14
C LEU A 347 13.42 10.01 -18.15
N ALA A 348 13.96 11.05 -17.53
CA ALA A 348 14.99 10.95 -16.50
C ALA A 348 14.52 10.26 -15.22
N LEU A 349 13.21 10.04 -15.02
CA LEU A 349 12.66 9.23 -13.93
C LEU A 349 12.62 7.72 -14.24
N ILE A 350 12.83 7.31 -15.50
CA ILE A 350 12.80 5.87 -15.87
C ILE A 350 13.76 5.03 -15.01
N PRO A 351 15.01 5.45 -14.74
CA PRO A 351 15.91 4.69 -13.86
C PRO A 351 15.32 4.44 -12.47
N LEU A 352 14.62 5.42 -11.89
CA LEU A 352 13.99 5.28 -10.57
C LEU A 352 12.91 4.17 -10.57
N ALA A 353 12.07 4.13 -11.57
CA ALA A 353 10.98 3.15 -11.68
C ALA A 353 11.47 1.77 -12.17
N ALA A 354 12.23 1.73 -13.27
CA ALA A 354 12.64 0.48 -13.91
C ALA A 354 13.64 -0.31 -13.07
N VAL A 355 14.65 0.35 -12.49
CA VAL A 355 15.68 -0.34 -11.71
C VAL A 355 15.15 -0.80 -10.34
N SER A 356 14.14 -0.12 -9.77
CA SER A 356 13.45 -0.63 -8.58
C SER A 356 12.80 -2.01 -8.82
N THR A 357 12.31 -2.27 -10.04
CA THR A 357 11.79 -3.59 -10.44
C THR A 357 12.90 -4.66 -10.44
N CYS A 358 14.11 -4.32 -10.86
CA CYS A 358 15.26 -5.22 -10.76
C CYS A 358 15.59 -5.53 -9.28
N GLY A 359 15.55 -4.53 -8.40
CA GLY A 359 15.69 -4.71 -6.95
C GLY A 359 14.64 -5.66 -6.38
N ALA A 360 13.39 -5.48 -6.76
CA ALA A 360 12.30 -6.38 -6.36
C ALA A 360 12.51 -7.81 -6.88
N ALA A 361 13.03 -7.99 -8.10
CA ALA A 361 13.35 -9.29 -8.67
C ALA A 361 14.50 -9.98 -7.91
N ILE A 362 15.54 -9.25 -7.53
CA ILE A 362 16.65 -9.77 -6.71
C ILE A 362 16.12 -10.23 -5.35
N ALA A 363 15.31 -9.42 -4.69
CA ALA A 363 14.69 -9.77 -3.42
C ALA A 363 13.80 -11.02 -3.55
N GLY A 364 12.97 -11.09 -4.59
CA GLY A 364 12.11 -12.24 -4.87
C GLY A 364 12.89 -13.54 -5.09
N LYS A 365 13.96 -13.50 -5.88
CA LYS A 365 14.86 -14.66 -6.07
C LYS A 365 15.55 -15.08 -4.78
N THR A 366 16.01 -14.11 -3.98
CA THR A 366 16.66 -14.39 -2.71
C THR A 366 15.68 -15.04 -1.72
N MET A 367 14.45 -14.58 -1.64
CA MET A 367 13.41 -15.18 -0.79
C MET A 367 13.10 -16.64 -1.16
N ALA A 368 13.20 -16.98 -2.44
CA ALA A 368 12.99 -18.36 -2.92
C ALA A 368 14.08 -19.33 -2.44
N HIS A 369 15.33 -18.86 -2.31
CA HIS A 369 16.49 -19.74 -2.12
C HIS A 369 17.21 -19.51 -0.77
N ALA A 370 17.28 -18.28 -0.27
CA ALA A 370 18.07 -17.95 0.91
C ALA A 370 17.30 -18.16 2.22
N LYS A 371 18.04 -18.61 3.25
CA LYS A 371 17.53 -18.72 4.62
C LYS A 371 17.34 -17.35 5.26
N HIS A 372 18.27 -16.42 5.02
CA HIS A 372 18.29 -15.07 5.58
C HIS A 372 17.89 -14.02 4.52
N TYR A 373 16.62 -14.04 4.13
CA TYR A 373 16.10 -13.20 3.03
C TYR A 373 16.02 -11.71 3.38
N LYS A 374 15.86 -11.34 4.67
CA LYS A 374 15.76 -9.93 5.07
C LYS A 374 17.08 -9.16 4.88
N ARG A 375 18.24 -9.83 4.85
CA ARG A 375 19.55 -9.21 4.64
C ARG A 375 19.61 -8.41 3.35
N VAL A 376 18.92 -8.87 2.30
CA VAL A 376 18.91 -8.18 1.00
C VAL A 376 18.22 -6.82 1.10
N ALA A 377 17.10 -6.72 1.83
CA ALA A 377 16.45 -5.42 2.06
C ALA A 377 17.30 -4.50 2.96
N ILE A 378 17.96 -5.05 3.98
CA ILE A 378 18.87 -4.26 4.85
C ILE A 378 20.00 -3.69 4.01
N ILE A 379 20.71 -4.53 3.24
CA ILE A 379 21.82 -4.09 2.38
C ILE A 379 21.30 -3.09 1.34
N GLY A 380 20.17 -3.39 0.68
CA GLY A 380 19.59 -2.53 -0.34
C GLY A 380 19.23 -1.15 0.19
N LEU A 381 18.47 -1.07 1.29
CA LEU A 381 18.08 0.22 1.90
C LEU A 381 19.28 0.98 2.47
N THR A 382 20.28 0.28 3.04
CA THR A 382 21.51 0.92 3.51
C THR A 382 22.33 1.48 2.36
N CYS A 383 22.48 0.74 1.25
CA CYS A 383 23.12 1.25 0.04
C CYS A 383 22.35 2.44 -0.54
N ALA A 384 21.02 2.38 -0.59
CA ALA A 384 20.20 3.48 -1.05
C ALA A 384 20.38 4.73 -0.14
N ALA A 385 20.42 4.56 1.17
CA ALA A 385 20.71 5.65 2.11
C ALA A 385 22.13 6.22 1.90
N ALA A 386 23.13 5.37 1.67
CA ALA A 386 24.49 5.81 1.36
C ALA A 386 24.56 6.64 0.07
N VAL A 387 23.85 6.23 -0.99
CA VAL A 387 23.72 7.01 -2.22
C VAL A 387 22.98 8.32 -1.96
N GLY A 388 21.94 8.31 -1.12
CA GLY A 388 21.25 9.53 -0.68
C GLY A 388 22.16 10.53 0.03
N CYS A 389 23.13 10.04 0.83
CA CYS A 389 24.17 10.89 1.39
C CYS A 389 25.03 11.55 0.29
N VAL A 390 25.38 10.81 -0.77
CA VAL A 390 26.12 11.40 -1.91
C VAL A 390 25.31 12.52 -2.56
N PHE A 391 24.00 12.32 -2.79
CA PHE A 391 23.11 13.37 -3.32
C PHE A 391 23.07 14.61 -2.41
N THR A 392 23.17 14.43 -1.10
CA THR A 392 23.12 15.53 -0.13
C THR A 392 24.37 16.40 -0.19
N PHE A 393 25.56 15.82 -0.37
CA PHE A 393 26.82 16.54 -0.22
C PHE A 393 27.55 16.84 -1.53
N ALA A 394 27.29 16.07 -2.60
CA ALA A 394 27.97 16.24 -3.89
C ALA A 394 27.12 17.01 -4.90
N THR A 395 27.78 17.83 -5.71
CA THR A 395 27.20 18.38 -6.94
C THR A 395 27.51 17.41 -8.09
N LEU A 396 26.46 16.88 -8.72
CA LEU A 396 26.58 15.79 -9.68
C LEU A 396 26.27 16.29 -11.10
N THR A 397 26.90 15.67 -12.08
CA THR A 397 26.43 15.79 -13.46
C THR A 397 25.16 14.98 -13.66
N LEU A 398 24.37 15.30 -14.70
CA LEU A 398 23.12 14.56 -14.99
C LEU A 398 23.35 13.05 -15.08
N TRP A 399 24.34 12.61 -15.85
CA TRP A 399 24.61 11.19 -16.05
C TRP A 399 25.05 10.46 -14.76
N THR A 400 25.85 11.14 -13.93
CA THR A 400 26.24 10.60 -12.62
C THR A 400 25.03 10.51 -11.69
N LEU A 401 24.17 11.51 -11.68
CA LEU A 401 22.93 11.50 -10.90
C LEU A 401 22.02 10.34 -11.33
N LEU A 402 21.81 10.16 -12.63
CA LEU A 402 20.98 9.06 -13.17
C LEU A 402 21.56 7.68 -12.83
N GLY A 403 22.87 7.50 -12.92
CA GLY A 403 23.55 6.26 -12.55
C GLY A 403 23.42 5.96 -11.07
N LEU A 404 23.62 6.94 -10.21
CA LEU A 404 23.44 6.80 -8.76
C LEU A 404 21.95 6.64 -8.39
N LEU A 405 21.02 7.28 -9.09
CA LEU A 405 19.59 7.11 -8.92
C LEU A 405 19.16 5.68 -9.27
N ALA A 406 19.77 5.07 -10.29
CA ALA A 406 19.56 3.67 -10.60
C ALA A 406 20.03 2.75 -9.46
N LEU A 407 21.21 3.03 -8.87
CA LEU A 407 21.70 2.27 -7.72
C LEU A 407 20.82 2.48 -6.47
N PHE A 408 20.39 3.71 -6.22
CA PHE A 408 19.44 4.08 -5.16
C PHE A 408 18.14 3.28 -5.29
N SER A 409 17.55 3.26 -6.48
CA SER A 409 16.27 2.59 -6.72
C SER A 409 16.38 1.07 -6.69
N LEU A 410 17.53 0.51 -7.09
CA LEU A 410 17.82 -0.91 -6.93
C LEU A 410 17.68 -1.34 -5.47
N GLY A 411 18.31 -0.58 -4.58
CA GLY A 411 18.25 -0.83 -3.14
C GLY A 411 16.84 -0.70 -2.59
N LEU A 412 16.16 0.39 -2.94
CA LEU A 412 14.79 0.67 -2.51
C LEU A 412 13.81 -0.43 -2.97
N GLY A 413 13.95 -0.92 -4.21
CA GLY A 413 13.11 -1.97 -4.77
C GLY A 413 13.14 -3.28 -3.97
N THR A 414 14.24 -3.58 -3.28
CA THR A 414 14.36 -4.80 -2.46
C THR A 414 13.41 -4.84 -1.27
N ALA A 415 13.01 -3.68 -0.74
CA ALA A 415 12.15 -3.59 0.43
C ALA A 415 10.71 -4.02 0.17
N PHE A 416 10.17 -3.80 -1.04
CA PHE A 416 8.76 -4.05 -1.34
C PHE A 416 8.35 -5.51 -1.21
N PRO A 417 9.02 -6.49 -1.85
CA PRO A 417 8.65 -7.90 -1.71
C PRO A 417 8.82 -8.39 -0.28
N ILE A 418 9.94 -8.04 0.36
CA ILE A 418 10.30 -8.54 1.68
C ILE A 418 9.29 -8.06 2.72
N SER A 419 8.93 -6.76 2.71
CA SER A 419 7.96 -6.23 3.66
C SER A 419 6.56 -6.86 3.50
N VAL A 420 6.08 -7.06 2.26
CA VAL A 420 4.76 -7.68 2.01
C VAL A 420 4.75 -9.14 2.45
N VAL A 421 5.74 -9.92 2.02
CA VAL A 421 5.75 -11.36 2.27
C VAL A 421 6.01 -11.66 3.75
N SER A 422 6.92 -10.92 4.42
CA SER A 422 7.16 -11.07 5.86
C SER A 422 5.91 -10.78 6.67
N LEU A 423 5.19 -9.69 6.34
CA LEU A 423 3.94 -9.32 6.97
C LEU A 423 2.88 -10.42 6.78
N GLN A 424 2.66 -10.89 5.55
CA GLN A 424 1.69 -11.95 5.26
C GLN A 424 2.05 -13.30 5.91
N ASN A 425 3.36 -13.60 6.05
CA ASN A 425 3.85 -14.83 6.68
C ASN A 425 3.76 -14.80 8.22
N SER A 426 3.55 -13.63 8.82
CA SER A 426 3.50 -13.45 10.28
C SER A 426 2.10 -13.59 10.88
N VAL A 427 1.06 -13.70 10.05
CA VAL A 427 -0.34 -13.73 10.48
C VAL A 427 -1.05 -15.00 10.00
N SER A 428 -2.19 -15.31 10.61
CA SER A 428 -3.05 -16.41 10.17
C SER A 428 -3.64 -16.12 8.77
N ARG A 429 -3.95 -17.18 8.02
CA ARG A 429 -4.57 -17.06 6.69
C ARG A 429 -5.86 -16.21 6.71
N ALA A 430 -6.62 -16.29 7.80
CA ALA A 430 -7.85 -15.51 7.98
C ALA A 430 -7.63 -14.00 8.20
N GLN A 431 -6.40 -13.55 8.37
CA GLN A 431 -6.05 -12.14 8.64
C GLN A 431 -5.17 -11.54 7.53
N VAL A 432 -4.80 -12.32 6.52
CA VAL A 432 -3.89 -11.87 5.46
C VAL A 432 -4.48 -10.68 4.69
N GLY A 433 -5.77 -10.70 4.38
CA GLY A 433 -6.44 -9.58 3.72
C GLY A 433 -6.43 -8.32 4.59
N THR A 434 -6.75 -8.46 5.87
CA THR A 434 -6.76 -7.35 6.84
C THR A 434 -5.38 -6.67 6.93
N VAL A 435 -4.30 -7.43 7.13
CA VAL A 435 -2.96 -6.83 7.26
C VAL A 435 -2.43 -6.31 5.92
N THR A 436 -2.79 -6.94 4.80
CA THR A 436 -2.40 -6.47 3.46
C THR A 436 -3.11 -5.16 3.11
N GLY A 437 -4.40 -5.04 3.43
CA GLY A 437 -5.15 -3.79 3.31
C GLY A 437 -4.57 -2.67 4.17
N ALA A 438 -4.27 -2.96 5.44
CA ALA A 438 -3.61 -2.03 6.34
C ALA A 438 -2.23 -1.60 5.82
N MET A 439 -1.44 -2.53 5.27
CA MET A 439 -0.13 -2.20 4.69
C MET A 439 -0.23 -1.24 3.51
N ASN A 440 -1.16 -1.48 2.58
CA ASN A 440 -1.37 -0.56 1.44
C ASN A 440 -1.84 0.82 1.91
N PHE A 441 -2.72 0.86 2.91
CA PHE A 441 -3.18 2.09 3.56
C PHE A 441 -2.01 2.89 4.17
N PHE A 442 -1.20 2.27 5.03
CA PHE A 442 -0.07 2.95 5.67
C PHE A 442 1.01 3.35 4.66
N ARG A 443 1.24 2.58 3.60
CA ARG A 443 2.13 2.97 2.49
C ARG A 443 1.64 4.22 1.76
N ALA A 444 0.35 4.30 1.48
CA ALA A 444 -0.23 5.48 0.82
C ALA A 444 -0.17 6.72 1.72
N LEU A 445 -0.46 6.57 3.03
CA LEU A 445 -0.29 7.66 4.00
C LEU A 445 1.17 8.12 4.11
N ALA A 446 2.12 7.18 4.18
CA ALA A 446 3.55 7.49 4.23
C ALA A 446 4.01 8.22 2.95
N ALA A 447 3.53 7.80 1.78
CA ALA A 447 3.82 8.48 0.52
C ALA A 447 3.29 9.92 0.51
N SER A 448 2.02 10.12 0.89
CA SER A 448 1.42 11.46 0.97
C SER A 448 2.12 12.35 1.99
N PHE A 449 2.46 11.81 3.16
CA PHE A 449 3.23 12.53 4.18
C PHE A 449 4.61 12.94 3.65
N THR A 450 5.32 12.03 2.98
CA THR A 450 6.66 12.31 2.45
C THR A 450 6.63 13.38 1.37
N VAL A 451 5.64 13.33 0.46
CA VAL A 451 5.46 14.37 -0.57
C VAL A 451 5.23 15.73 0.09
N ALA A 452 4.32 15.82 1.06
CA ALA A 452 4.06 17.08 1.78
C ALA A 452 5.30 17.59 2.54
N ALA A 453 6.03 16.68 3.20
CA ALA A 453 7.26 17.02 3.92
C ALA A 453 8.35 17.53 2.97
N PHE A 454 8.57 16.86 1.83
CA PHE A 454 9.57 17.29 0.84
C PHE A 454 9.18 18.63 0.21
N SER A 455 7.90 18.86 -0.11
CA SER A 455 7.42 20.16 -0.59
C SER A 455 7.66 21.25 0.45
N THR A 456 7.36 21.00 1.72
CA THR A 456 7.58 21.96 2.80
C THR A 456 9.06 22.28 2.99
N ILE A 457 9.92 21.25 3.02
CA ILE A 457 11.38 21.39 3.12
C ILE A 457 11.92 22.22 1.95
N LEU A 458 11.46 21.92 0.72
CA LEU A 458 11.89 22.63 -0.48
C LEU A 458 11.49 24.12 -0.43
N LEU A 459 10.24 24.41 -0.07
CA LEU A 459 9.75 25.80 0.04
C LEU A 459 10.48 26.58 1.13
N MET A 460 10.71 25.97 2.31
CA MET A 460 11.49 26.59 3.38
C MET A 460 12.92 26.90 2.94
N ALA A 461 13.57 25.95 2.26
CA ALA A 461 14.94 26.11 1.81
C ALA A 461 15.09 27.20 0.71
N LEU A 462 14.04 27.41 -0.08
CA LEU A 462 13.99 28.48 -1.09
C LEU A 462 13.58 29.85 -0.52
N GLY A 463 13.44 29.97 0.82
CA GLY A 463 13.10 31.24 1.47
C GLY A 463 11.65 31.68 1.26
N ALA A 464 10.76 30.79 0.86
CA ALA A 464 9.33 31.08 0.83
C ALA A 464 8.82 31.27 2.27
N ASP A 465 8.26 32.44 2.57
CA ASP A 465 7.64 32.73 3.85
C ASP A 465 6.39 31.85 4.04
N ILE A 466 6.55 30.72 4.71
CA ILE A 466 5.47 29.79 5.01
C ILE A 466 4.49 30.38 6.03
N SER A 467 4.91 31.44 6.75
CA SER A 467 4.11 32.11 7.77
C SER A 467 3.02 33.04 7.21
N LEU A 468 3.15 33.51 6.01
CA LEU A 468 2.25 34.52 5.43
C LEU A 468 1.68 33.98 4.12
N GLY A 469 0.38 33.68 4.06
CA GLY A 469 -0.36 33.27 2.85
C GLY A 469 -0.22 34.23 1.68
N GLY A 470 1.02 34.53 1.37
CA GLY A 470 1.40 35.42 0.31
C GLY A 470 1.49 34.66 -1.00
N GLU A 471 0.88 35.23 -2.02
CA GLU A 471 1.05 34.89 -3.42
C GLU A 471 2.52 34.57 -3.70
N HIS A 472 2.77 33.50 -4.44
CA HIS A 472 4.10 33.07 -4.83
C HIS A 472 4.90 34.26 -5.36
N ARG A 473 5.96 34.67 -4.68
CA ARG A 473 6.83 35.70 -5.14
C ARG A 473 7.63 35.20 -6.34
N GLY A 474 7.12 35.47 -7.50
CA GLY A 474 7.78 35.30 -8.79
C GLY A 474 7.53 33.95 -9.47
N PRO A 475 7.59 33.93 -10.79
CA PRO A 475 7.50 32.69 -11.56
C PRO A 475 8.68 31.76 -11.20
N VAL A 476 8.46 30.44 -11.24
CA VAL A 476 9.48 29.38 -11.01
C VAL A 476 10.76 29.63 -11.81
N ASN A 477 10.65 30.35 -12.94
CA ASN A 477 11.77 30.78 -13.81
C ASN A 477 12.74 31.77 -13.15
N SER A 478 12.48 32.29 -11.95
CA SER A 478 13.39 33.19 -11.22
C SER A 478 14.32 32.46 -10.22
N ILE A 479 14.12 31.16 -10.00
CA ILE A 479 14.95 30.37 -9.08
C ILE A 479 16.25 30.00 -9.80
N SER A 480 17.39 30.34 -9.18
CA SER A 480 18.69 30.01 -9.76
C SER A 480 19.03 28.51 -9.55
N ALA A 481 19.82 27.93 -10.46
CA ALA A 481 20.27 26.54 -10.32
C ALA A 481 21.05 26.30 -8.99
N PRO A 482 21.94 27.21 -8.53
CA PRO A 482 22.60 27.04 -7.22
C PRO A 482 21.63 27.00 -6.04
N ASP A 483 20.59 27.83 -6.03
CA ASP A 483 19.59 27.87 -4.95
C ASP A 483 18.78 26.57 -4.95
N MET A 484 18.40 26.07 -6.13
CA MET A 484 17.71 24.79 -6.28
C MET A 484 18.56 23.62 -5.80
N ILE A 485 19.85 23.58 -6.13
CA ILE A 485 20.81 22.56 -5.64
C ILE A 485 20.89 22.62 -4.11
N ALA A 486 21.01 23.82 -3.55
CA ALA A 486 21.09 24.00 -2.08
C ALA A 486 19.79 23.51 -1.40
N ALA A 487 18.63 23.85 -1.94
CA ALA A 487 17.33 23.43 -1.41
C ALA A 487 17.13 21.91 -1.53
N PHE A 488 17.51 21.31 -2.65
CA PHE A 488 17.40 19.85 -2.83
C PHE A 488 18.35 19.03 -1.95
N ARG A 489 19.44 19.58 -1.44
CA ARG A 489 20.27 18.92 -0.43
C ARG A 489 19.44 18.52 0.80
N TYR A 490 18.54 19.39 1.26
CA TYR A 490 17.65 19.06 2.40
C TYR A 490 16.61 18.00 2.03
N VAL A 491 16.09 18.01 0.80
CA VAL A 491 15.17 16.96 0.31
C VAL A 491 15.87 15.61 0.25
N PHE A 492 17.10 15.56 -0.29
CA PHE A 492 17.91 14.33 -0.34
C PHE A 492 18.32 13.86 1.05
N ALA A 493 18.66 14.78 1.97
CA ALA A 493 18.92 14.43 3.37
C ALA A 493 17.70 13.81 4.03
N ALA A 494 16.50 14.37 3.83
CA ALA A 494 15.26 13.81 4.35
C ALA A 494 14.95 12.42 3.75
N ALA A 495 15.17 12.22 2.44
CA ALA A 495 15.04 10.91 1.80
C ALA A 495 16.05 9.90 2.39
N THR A 496 17.28 10.33 2.65
CA THR A 496 18.32 9.50 3.27
C THR A 496 17.91 9.05 4.67
N VAL A 497 17.45 9.98 5.52
CA VAL A 497 16.95 9.68 6.87
C VAL A 497 15.79 8.70 6.81
N LEU A 498 14.86 8.90 5.87
CA LEU A 498 13.72 8.02 5.70
C LEU A 498 14.15 6.60 5.33
N LEU A 499 15.11 6.42 4.42
CA LEU A 499 15.64 5.10 4.03
C LEU A 499 16.50 4.47 5.13
N ALA A 500 17.28 5.24 5.87
CA ALA A 500 18.01 4.76 7.05
C ALA A 500 17.04 4.24 8.12
N THR A 501 15.93 4.97 8.35
CA THR A 501 14.84 4.51 9.23
C THR A 501 14.20 3.22 8.70
N GLY A 502 13.94 3.13 7.41
CA GLY A 502 13.44 1.90 6.78
C GLY A 502 14.41 0.72 6.92
N SER A 503 15.71 0.96 6.76
CA SER A 503 16.76 -0.06 6.99
C SER A 503 16.79 -0.50 8.45
N LEU A 504 16.74 0.44 9.41
CA LEU A 504 16.66 0.14 10.84
C LEU A 504 15.43 -0.70 11.17
N CYS A 505 14.27 -0.36 10.63
CA CYS A 505 13.05 -1.17 10.79
C CYS A 505 13.26 -2.59 10.25
N MET A 506 13.93 -2.77 9.11
CA MET A 506 14.26 -4.11 8.59
C MET A 506 15.24 -4.86 9.50
N VAL A 507 16.19 -4.18 10.13
CA VAL A 507 17.11 -4.81 11.12
C VAL A 507 16.33 -5.29 12.34
N LEU A 508 15.44 -4.46 12.88
CA LEU A 508 14.64 -4.75 14.08
C LEU A 508 13.54 -5.78 13.84
N MET A 509 13.10 -5.94 12.60
CA MET A 509 12.07 -6.91 12.23
C MET A 509 12.54 -8.34 12.53
N GLU A 510 11.72 -9.12 13.21
CA GLU A 510 11.94 -10.56 13.40
C GLU A 510 11.90 -11.29 12.05
N GLU A 511 12.91 -12.13 11.77
CA GLU A 511 12.94 -12.94 10.56
C GLU A 511 12.29 -14.31 10.81
N ARG A 512 11.11 -14.54 10.21
CA ARG A 512 10.41 -15.82 10.33
C ARG A 512 10.71 -16.69 9.11
N PRO A 513 10.94 -18.01 9.30
CA PRO A 513 11.19 -18.91 8.17
C PRO A 513 10.03 -18.90 7.19
N LEU A 514 10.34 -18.83 5.90
CA LEU A 514 9.34 -18.94 4.83
C LEU A 514 9.05 -20.42 4.55
N ALA A 515 7.79 -20.83 4.69
CA ALA A 515 7.38 -22.18 4.30
C ALA A 515 7.56 -22.36 2.78
N GLY A 516 8.22 -23.45 2.39
CA GLY A 516 8.34 -23.87 1.00
C GLY A 516 7.20 -24.82 0.61
N PRO A 517 7.17 -25.33 -0.65
CA PRO A 517 6.29 -26.41 -1.02
C PRO A 517 6.53 -27.59 -0.06
N ALA A 518 5.45 -28.22 0.42
CA ALA A 518 5.58 -29.43 1.22
C ALA A 518 6.42 -30.42 0.44
N LYS A 519 7.53 -30.90 1.01
CA LYS A 519 8.29 -32.00 0.42
C LYS A 519 7.29 -33.14 0.27
N GLN A 520 6.99 -33.54 -0.96
CA GLN A 520 6.26 -34.80 -1.19
C GLN A 520 7.01 -35.88 -0.44
N PRO A 521 6.33 -36.72 0.36
CA PRO A 521 6.98 -37.89 0.94
C PRO A 521 7.62 -38.63 -0.22
N VAL A 522 8.93 -38.86 -0.14
CA VAL A 522 9.60 -39.81 -1.04
C VAL A 522 8.88 -41.12 -0.86
N ALA A 523 8.13 -41.58 -1.87
CA ALA A 523 7.56 -42.89 -1.87
C ALA A 523 8.77 -43.83 -1.73
N MET A 524 8.86 -44.48 -0.55
CA MET A 524 9.81 -45.57 -0.39
C MET A 524 9.30 -46.66 -1.31
N THR A 525 9.95 -46.79 -2.44
CA THR A 525 9.85 -47.98 -3.29
C THR A 525 10.51 -49.13 -2.51
N GLU A 526 9.67 -49.98 -1.91
CA GLU A 526 10.07 -51.34 -1.54
C GLU A 526 10.23 -52.22 -2.79
#